data_2b25bceb849a5fc6657975695c3fb77c
#
_entry.id   2b25bceb849a5fc6657975695c3fb77c
#
_cell.length_a   1.000
_cell.length_b   1.000
_cell.length_c   1.000
_cell.angle_alpha   90.00
_cell.angle_beta   90.00
_cell.angle_gamma   90.00
#
_symmetry.space_group_name_H-M   'P 1'
#
loop_
_entity.id
_entity.type
_entity.pdbx_description
1 polymer ?
#
loop_
_entity_poly.entity_id
_entity_poly.type
_entity_poly.pdbx_seq_one_letter_code
_entity_poly.pdbx_strand_id
1 'polypeptide(L)'
;MDQTNVANGTQETETGLLGTPAQRATLTLRAVGDCLITSSPTPEPPEAPPVNPHLLSDADVQLFQQGTHCRLQEKLGAHPVTVKGVAGVHFAVWAPNAERVSVMGDFNQWDRTSHPLRARGDCGIWEGFVPGARSGLGYKYFIESRYHGYRAEKADPFAFRAELPPKSASIIWDLNYAWGDSV
;
A
#
# COMPACT_ATOMS: atom_id res chain seq x y z
N MET A 1 70.26 0.91 9.73
CA MET A 1 70.21 2.03 10.67
C MET A 1 68.78 1.98 11.17
N ASP A 2 68.63 1.26 12.21
CA ASP A 2 68.63 1.65 13.60
C ASP A 2 67.30 2.22 14.03
N GLN A 3 66.71 1.44 14.80
CA GLN A 3 66.49 1.26 16.24
C GLN A 3 65.21 1.95 16.71
N THR A 4 64.38 1.17 17.27
CA THR A 4 64.04 0.84 18.67
C THR A 4 63.10 1.86 19.30
N ASN A 5 62.14 1.54 20.12
CA ASN A 5 62.05 0.70 21.29
C ASN A 5 60.63 0.63 21.78
N VAL A 6 60.04 -0.53 22.11
CA VAL A 6 59.82 -1.10 23.43
C VAL A 6 58.99 -0.18 24.37
N ALA A 7 58.02 -0.56 25.08
CA ALA A 7 57.58 -1.72 25.85
C ALA A 7 56.14 -1.48 26.36
N ASN A 8 55.38 -2.47 26.48
CA ASN A 8 55.15 -3.32 27.65
C ASN A 8 53.94 -2.92 28.50
N GLY A 9 53.13 -3.87 28.78
CA GLY A 9 52.33 -3.92 29.98
C GLY A 9 51.03 -4.71 29.87
N THR A 10 51.14 -6.03 29.92
CA THR A 10 50.48 -6.99 30.82
C THR A 10 48.95 -6.97 30.90
N GLN A 11 48.36 -8.07 30.40
CA GLN A 11 47.45 -9.03 30.99
C GLN A 11 46.46 -8.54 32.08
N GLU A 12 45.19 -8.83 31.89
CA GLU A 12 44.55 -9.90 32.68
C GLU A 12 43.21 -10.30 32.10
N THR A 13 43.03 -11.57 32.04
CA THR A 13 41.80 -12.33 31.76
C THR A 13 40.87 -12.23 32.96
N GLU A 14 39.56 -12.04 32.73
CA GLU A 14 38.54 -12.70 33.56
C GLU A 14 37.27 -12.95 32.85
N THR A 15 36.89 -14.19 32.89
CA THR A 15 35.65 -14.82 32.50
C THR A 15 34.57 -14.53 33.56
N GLY A 16 33.37 -14.17 33.18
CA GLY A 16 32.28 -14.06 34.19
C GLY A 16 30.93 -13.74 33.60
N LEU A 17 30.19 -14.75 33.20
CA LEU A 17 28.77 -15.08 33.47
C LEU A 17 27.74 -13.95 33.72
N LEU A 18 26.70 -13.98 32.86
CA LEU A 18 25.28 -13.90 33.19
C LEU A 18 24.80 -12.88 34.24
N GLY A 19 23.95 -11.99 33.86
CA GLY A 19 23.09 -11.28 34.81
C GLY A 19 22.31 -10.11 34.19
N THR A 20 21.06 -10.35 33.83
CA THR A 20 20.07 -9.33 33.58
C THR A 20 19.84 -8.46 34.83
N PRO A 21 19.84 -7.14 34.75
CA PRO A 21 19.33 -6.34 35.86
C PRO A 21 17.91 -5.87 35.52
N ALA A 22 16.97 -6.41 36.28
CA ALA A 22 15.67 -5.79 36.48
C ALA A 22 15.87 -4.40 37.10
N GLN A 23 15.38 -3.37 36.45
CA GLN A 23 15.35 -2.03 37.01
C GLN A 23 14.33 -1.96 38.14
N ARG A 24 14.83 -1.89 39.35
CA ARG A 24 14.08 -1.50 40.54
C ARG A 24 13.82 0.01 40.48
N ALA A 25 12.57 0.37 40.26
CA ALA A 25 12.12 1.73 40.49
C ALA A 25 12.02 1.98 42.01
N THR A 26 12.84 2.89 42.51
CA THR A 26 12.77 3.39 43.87
C THR A 26 11.64 4.41 43.96
N LEU A 27 10.54 4.04 44.60
CA LEU A 27 9.43 4.94 44.95
C LEU A 27 9.81 5.77 46.18
N THR A 28 10.06 7.06 45.96
CA THR A 28 10.15 8.04 47.06
C THR A 28 8.75 8.64 47.27
N LEU A 29 8.11 8.20 48.33
CA LEU A 29 6.84 8.80 48.81
C LEU A 29 7.15 10.18 49.44
N ARG A 30 6.64 11.24 48.86
CA ARG A 30 6.40 12.52 49.52
C ARG A 30 4.88 12.73 49.61
N ALA A 31 4.37 12.65 50.82
CA ALA A 31 3.03 13.01 51.16
C ALA A 31 2.93 14.53 51.29
N VAL A 32 2.11 15.17 50.46
CA VAL A 32 1.29 16.35 50.79
C VAL A 32 0.10 16.33 49.85
N GLY A 33 -1.09 16.40 50.40
CA GLY A 33 -2.38 16.23 49.77
C GLY A 33 -2.59 17.01 48.49
N ASP A 34 -3.02 16.26 47.49
CA ASP A 34 -3.98 16.76 46.53
C ASP A 34 -4.46 15.57 45.67
N CYS A 35 -5.71 15.66 45.35
CA CYS A 35 -6.54 14.72 44.62
C CYS A 35 -5.80 14.05 43.45
N LEU A 36 -5.47 12.75 43.56
CA LEU A 36 -4.96 11.95 42.47
C LEU A 36 -6.06 11.72 41.43
N ILE A 37 -6.13 12.59 40.44
CA ILE A 37 -6.79 12.23 39.19
C ILE A 37 -5.87 11.25 38.48
N THR A 38 -6.09 9.97 38.68
CA THR A 38 -5.49 8.94 37.83
C THR A 38 -6.12 9.07 36.45
N SER A 39 -5.47 9.80 35.58
CA SER A 39 -5.74 9.71 34.13
C SER A 39 -5.33 8.31 33.67
N SER A 40 -6.31 7.41 33.62
CA SER A 40 -6.16 6.15 32.91
C SER A 40 -5.71 6.46 31.49
N PRO A 41 -4.70 5.80 30.93
CA PRO A 41 -4.42 5.94 29.51
C PRO A 41 -5.69 5.56 28.75
N THR A 42 -6.26 6.51 28.03
CA THR A 42 -7.32 6.25 27.07
C THR A 42 -6.81 5.13 26.16
N PRO A 43 -7.50 3.99 26.06
CA PRO A 43 -7.08 2.97 25.11
C PRO A 43 -7.09 3.61 23.73
N GLU A 44 -5.94 3.66 23.10
CA GLU A 44 -5.78 4.04 21.70
C GLU A 44 -6.75 3.16 20.91
N PRO A 45 -7.63 3.75 20.06
CA PRO A 45 -8.58 2.95 19.31
C PRO A 45 -7.75 1.95 18.48
N PRO A 46 -8.16 0.67 18.43
CA PRO A 46 -7.41 -0.34 17.72
C PRO A 46 -7.19 0.15 16.28
N GLU A 47 -5.92 0.25 15.90
CA GLU A 47 -5.49 0.59 14.55
C GLU A 47 -6.25 -0.34 13.60
N ALA A 48 -7.19 0.23 12.83
CA ALA A 48 -8.01 -0.55 11.93
C ALA A 48 -7.07 -1.27 10.96
N PRO A 49 -7.14 -2.60 10.83
CA PRO A 49 -6.25 -3.33 9.95
C PRO A 49 -6.33 -2.73 8.56
N PRO A 50 -5.22 -2.62 7.83
CA PRO A 50 -5.18 -2.02 6.52
C PRO A 50 -6.19 -2.73 5.63
N VAL A 51 -7.26 -2.01 5.31
CA VAL A 51 -8.35 -2.53 4.48
C VAL A 51 -7.90 -2.44 3.05
N ASN A 52 -7.33 -3.52 2.55
CA ASN A 52 -7.26 -3.74 1.12
C ASN A 52 -8.48 -4.58 0.74
N PRO A 53 -9.52 -3.98 0.20
CA PRO A 53 -10.57 -4.77 -0.41
C PRO A 53 -9.98 -5.36 -1.69
N HIS A 54 -9.59 -6.61 -1.61
CA HIS A 54 -9.23 -7.33 -2.81
C HIS A 54 -10.52 -7.59 -3.58
N LEU A 55 -10.67 -6.96 -4.73
CA LEU A 55 -11.77 -7.26 -5.64
C LEU A 55 -11.55 -8.62 -6.31
N LEU A 56 -10.28 -9.03 -6.45
CA LEU A 56 -9.89 -10.36 -6.89
C LEU A 56 -9.85 -11.33 -5.72
N SER A 57 -10.61 -12.42 -5.80
CA SER A 57 -10.48 -13.56 -4.91
C SER A 57 -9.30 -14.46 -5.31
N ASP A 58 -8.89 -15.37 -4.43
CA ASP A 58 -7.84 -16.34 -4.77
C ASP A 58 -8.29 -17.27 -5.90
N ALA A 59 -9.60 -17.58 -6.01
CA ALA A 59 -10.17 -18.32 -7.13
C ALA A 59 -10.03 -17.54 -8.45
N ASP A 60 -10.26 -16.21 -8.45
CA ASP A 60 -10.05 -15.38 -9.63
C ASP A 60 -8.59 -15.40 -10.09
N VAL A 61 -7.65 -15.34 -9.15
CA VAL A 61 -6.20 -15.45 -9.44
C VAL A 61 -5.86 -16.81 -10.06
N GLN A 62 -6.42 -17.91 -9.54
CA GLN A 62 -6.23 -19.23 -10.11
C GLN A 62 -6.75 -19.31 -11.55
N LEU A 63 -7.99 -18.86 -11.79
CA LEU A 63 -8.57 -18.85 -13.13
C LEU A 63 -7.77 -17.96 -14.10
N PHE A 64 -7.26 -16.83 -13.61
CA PHE A 64 -6.39 -15.96 -14.39
C PHE A 64 -5.10 -16.66 -14.80
N GLN A 65 -4.41 -17.31 -13.87
CA GLN A 65 -3.17 -18.06 -14.14
C GLN A 65 -3.38 -19.24 -15.10
N GLN A 66 -4.55 -19.88 -15.05
CA GLN A 66 -4.96 -20.94 -15.97
C GLN A 66 -5.38 -20.43 -17.36
N GLY A 67 -5.57 -19.11 -17.51
CA GLY A 67 -6.07 -18.51 -18.75
C GLY A 67 -7.56 -18.79 -19.02
N THR A 68 -8.32 -19.16 -17.99
CA THR A 68 -9.74 -19.55 -18.10
C THR A 68 -10.71 -18.53 -17.51
N HIS A 69 -10.18 -17.41 -16.99
CA HIS A 69 -11.02 -16.34 -16.40
C HIS A 69 -11.72 -15.53 -17.49
N CYS A 70 -13.03 -15.74 -17.66
CA CYS A 70 -13.83 -15.11 -18.73
C CYS A 70 -14.36 -13.71 -18.40
N ARG A 71 -14.21 -13.24 -17.14
CA ARG A 71 -14.82 -11.99 -16.65
C ARG A 71 -13.78 -11.03 -16.03
N LEU A 72 -12.62 -10.93 -16.66
CA LEU A 72 -11.50 -10.09 -16.17
C LEU A 72 -11.87 -8.60 -16.12
N GLN A 73 -12.74 -8.15 -17.01
CA GLN A 73 -13.21 -6.76 -17.03
C GLN A 73 -14.01 -6.35 -15.78
N GLU A 74 -14.47 -7.30 -14.97
CA GLU A 74 -15.15 -7.02 -13.71
C GLU A 74 -14.17 -6.92 -12.52
N LYS A 75 -12.93 -7.30 -12.75
CA LYS A 75 -11.87 -7.39 -11.74
C LYS A 75 -10.72 -6.44 -12.00
N LEU A 76 -10.27 -6.37 -13.26
CA LEU A 76 -9.22 -5.46 -13.69
C LEU A 76 -9.83 -4.14 -14.16
N GLY A 77 -9.06 -3.06 -14.05
CA GLY A 77 -9.54 -1.72 -14.36
C GLY A 77 -9.80 -0.88 -13.12
N ALA A 78 -10.67 0.10 -13.25
CA ALA A 78 -11.07 1.02 -12.18
C ALA A 78 -12.55 0.82 -11.82
N HIS A 79 -12.80 0.31 -10.62
CA HIS A 79 -14.13 -0.02 -10.14
C HIS A 79 -14.52 0.85 -8.93
N PRO A 80 -15.55 1.70 -9.04
CA PRO A 80 -16.11 2.41 -7.90
C PRO A 80 -16.67 1.41 -6.87
N VAL A 81 -16.20 1.48 -5.63
CA VAL A 81 -16.59 0.58 -4.54
C VAL A 81 -16.64 1.33 -3.21
N THR A 82 -17.43 0.83 -2.27
CA THR A 82 -17.45 1.33 -0.90
C THR A 82 -16.87 0.28 0.03
N VAL A 83 -15.84 0.66 0.77
CA VAL A 83 -15.11 -0.22 1.67
C VAL A 83 -15.21 0.29 3.09
N LYS A 84 -15.79 -0.50 3.98
CA LYS A 84 -16.04 -0.12 5.38
C LYS A 84 -16.64 1.29 5.53
N GLY A 85 -17.59 1.63 4.65
CA GLY A 85 -18.27 2.93 4.65
C GLY A 85 -17.50 4.06 3.94
N VAL A 86 -16.29 3.82 3.44
CA VAL A 86 -15.52 4.80 2.68
C VAL A 86 -15.71 4.56 1.18
N ALA A 87 -16.28 5.53 0.48
CA ALA A 87 -16.39 5.49 -0.98
C ALA A 87 -15.05 5.78 -1.64
N GLY A 88 -14.74 5.05 -2.70
CA GLY A 88 -13.50 5.20 -3.46
C GLY A 88 -13.50 4.32 -4.70
N VAL A 89 -12.32 4.09 -5.26
CA VAL A 89 -12.13 3.28 -6.45
C VAL A 89 -11.07 2.22 -6.20
N HIS A 90 -11.40 1.00 -6.54
CA HIS A 90 -10.44 -0.10 -6.62
C HIS A 90 -9.81 -0.11 -8.01
N PHE A 91 -8.49 -0.07 -8.05
CA PHE A 91 -7.70 -0.15 -9.27
C PHE A 91 -6.99 -1.49 -9.32
N ALA A 92 -7.02 -2.14 -10.48
CA ALA A 92 -6.25 -3.35 -10.70
C ALA A 92 -5.74 -3.42 -12.14
N VAL A 93 -4.46 -3.77 -12.32
CA VAL A 93 -3.81 -3.87 -13.62
C VAL A 93 -2.84 -5.03 -13.68
N TRP A 94 -2.74 -5.67 -14.84
CA TRP A 94 -1.76 -6.70 -15.10
C TRP A 94 -0.47 -6.10 -15.66
N ALA A 95 0.60 -6.17 -14.89
CA ALA A 95 1.93 -5.68 -15.23
C ALA A 95 3.02 -6.62 -14.71
N PRO A 96 3.21 -7.79 -15.35
CA PRO A 96 4.07 -8.87 -14.82
C PRO A 96 5.55 -8.49 -14.74
N ASN A 97 5.99 -7.55 -15.56
CA ASN A 97 7.38 -7.09 -15.61
C ASN A 97 7.63 -5.82 -14.77
N ALA A 98 6.63 -5.37 -14.03
CA ALA A 98 6.77 -4.20 -13.19
C ALA A 98 7.54 -4.52 -11.90
N GLU A 99 8.37 -3.59 -11.48
CA GLU A 99 8.94 -3.53 -10.14
C GLU A 99 8.03 -2.74 -9.20
N ARG A 100 7.43 -1.67 -9.72
CA ARG A 100 6.44 -0.84 -9.04
C ARG A 100 5.34 -0.41 -10.00
N VAL A 101 4.15 -0.29 -9.48
CA VAL A 101 3.01 0.31 -10.16
C VAL A 101 2.34 1.29 -9.22
N SER A 102 2.00 2.46 -9.70
CA SER A 102 1.16 3.42 -8.99
C SER A 102 0.06 3.96 -9.89
N VAL A 103 -1.01 4.44 -9.30
CA VAL A 103 -2.08 5.11 -10.04
C VAL A 103 -1.99 6.62 -9.83
N MET A 104 -2.10 7.37 -10.90
CA MET A 104 -2.08 8.82 -10.95
C MET A 104 -3.29 9.34 -11.70
N GLY A 105 -3.81 10.50 -11.32
CA GLY A 105 -4.99 11.06 -11.95
C GLY A 105 -5.43 12.38 -11.32
N ASP A 106 -6.62 12.83 -11.70
CA ASP A 106 -7.18 14.09 -11.22
C ASP A 106 -7.39 14.12 -9.69
N PHE A 107 -7.54 12.94 -9.05
CA PHE A 107 -7.73 12.81 -7.60
C PHE A 107 -6.45 13.05 -6.79
N ASN A 108 -5.27 13.00 -7.40
CA ASN A 108 -3.99 13.21 -6.74
C ASN A 108 -3.05 14.16 -7.50
N GLN A 109 -3.62 15.05 -8.32
CA GLN A 109 -2.86 16.03 -9.12
C GLN A 109 -1.80 15.38 -10.02
N TRP A 110 -2.07 14.17 -10.50
CA TRP A 110 -1.18 13.39 -11.37
C TRP A 110 0.17 13.04 -10.72
N ASP A 111 0.20 12.95 -9.37
CA ASP A 111 1.38 12.52 -8.65
C ASP A 111 1.62 11.01 -8.84
N ARG A 112 2.82 10.67 -9.32
CA ARG A 112 3.24 9.31 -9.62
C ARG A 112 3.56 8.47 -8.39
N THR A 113 3.63 9.06 -7.21
CA THR A 113 4.15 8.42 -6.00
C THR A 113 3.13 8.21 -4.90
N SER A 114 2.05 8.99 -4.89
CA SER A 114 1.10 9.06 -3.78
C SER A 114 0.20 7.83 -3.61
N HIS A 115 -0.04 7.07 -4.68
CA HIS A 115 -0.94 5.91 -4.65
C HIS A 115 -0.27 4.65 -5.25
N PRO A 116 0.71 4.05 -4.54
CA PRO A 116 1.32 2.81 -5.00
C PRO A 116 0.32 1.65 -4.90
N LEU A 117 0.29 0.81 -5.93
CA LEU A 117 -0.44 -0.44 -5.95
C LEU A 117 0.41 -1.57 -5.37
N ARG A 118 -0.24 -2.62 -4.91
CA ARG A 118 0.41 -3.80 -4.33
C ARG A 118 0.32 -4.97 -5.30
N ALA A 119 1.40 -5.71 -5.42
CA ALA A 119 1.41 -6.95 -6.21
C ALA A 119 0.55 -8.02 -5.53
N ARG A 120 -0.29 -8.68 -6.31
CA ARG A 120 -1.10 -9.81 -5.89
C ARG A 120 -0.33 -11.12 -6.09
N GLY A 121 0.54 -11.46 -5.15
CA GLY A 121 1.44 -12.61 -5.30
C GLY A 121 2.29 -12.52 -6.56
N ASP A 122 2.51 -13.66 -7.22
CA ASP A 122 3.38 -13.78 -8.40
C ASP A 122 2.61 -13.79 -9.74
N CYS A 123 1.30 -13.49 -9.72
CA CYS A 123 0.50 -13.51 -10.95
C CYS A 123 0.71 -12.28 -11.85
N GLY A 124 1.46 -11.30 -11.39
CA GLY A 124 1.73 -10.06 -12.13
C GLY A 124 0.58 -9.05 -12.09
N ILE A 125 -0.46 -9.27 -11.30
CA ILE A 125 -1.53 -8.31 -11.07
C ILE A 125 -1.14 -7.38 -9.92
N TRP A 126 -1.42 -6.11 -10.11
CA TRP A 126 -1.22 -5.03 -9.13
C TRP A 126 -2.56 -4.42 -8.80
N GLU A 127 -2.88 -4.28 -7.53
CA GLU A 127 -4.17 -3.77 -7.09
C GLU A 127 -4.05 -2.80 -5.91
N GLY A 128 -5.04 -1.93 -5.75
CA GLY A 128 -5.12 -0.99 -4.62
C GLY A 128 -6.43 -0.21 -4.60
N PHE A 129 -6.78 0.28 -3.42
CA PHE A 129 -7.95 1.11 -3.22
C PHE A 129 -7.55 2.57 -2.99
N VAL A 130 -8.19 3.48 -3.68
CA VAL A 130 -7.99 4.93 -3.54
C VAL A 130 -9.27 5.55 -2.99
N PRO A 131 -9.26 5.98 -1.73
CA PRO A 131 -10.40 6.64 -1.12
C PRO A 131 -10.64 8.01 -1.77
N GLY A 132 -11.90 8.40 -1.92
CA GLY A 132 -12.28 9.70 -2.48
C GLY A 132 -12.17 9.82 -4.00
N ALA A 133 -11.55 8.87 -4.69
CA ALA A 133 -11.64 8.79 -6.14
C ALA A 133 -13.08 8.46 -6.55
N ARG A 134 -13.54 8.98 -7.70
CA ARG A 134 -14.95 8.86 -8.14
C ARG A 134 -15.05 8.81 -9.66
N SER A 135 -16.20 8.37 -10.14
CA SER A 135 -16.53 8.39 -11.58
C SER A 135 -16.36 9.77 -12.20
N GLY A 136 -15.89 9.79 -13.44
CA GLY A 136 -15.63 11.00 -14.23
C GLY A 136 -14.20 11.53 -14.14
N LEU A 137 -13.38 11.09 -13.18
CA LEU A 137 -11.99 11.52 -13.05
C LEU A 137 -11.09 10.74 -14.01
N GLY A 138 -10.12 11.45 -14.61
CA GLY A 138 -9.09 10.86 -15.46
C GLY A 138 -7.98 10.21 -14.64
N TYR A 139 -7.42 9.10 -15.15
CA TYR A 139 -6.31 8.40 -14.52
C TYR A 139 -5.39 7.69 -15.52
N LYS A 140 -4.19 7.36 -15.06
CA LYS A 140 -3.22 6.48 -15.72
C LYS A 140 -2.48 5.66 -14.68
N TYR A 141 -1.87 4.59 -15.15
CA TYR A 141 -0.88 3.85 -14.38
C TYR A 141 0.52 4.34 -14.68
N PHE A 142 1.30 4.60 -13.65
CA PHE A 142 2.73 4.81 -13.77
C PHE A 142 3.44 3.51 -13.42
N ILE A 143 4.21 2.97 -14.37
CA ILE A 143 4.85 1.66 -14.26
C ILE A 143 6.36 1.83 -14.32
N GLU A 144 7.04 1.32 -13.30
CA GLU A 144 8.50 1.16 -13.28
C GLU A 144 8.81 -0.31 -13.55
N SER A 145 9.55 -0.59 -14.62
CA SER A 145 9.90 -1.95 -15.02
C SER A 145 11.13 -2.45 -14.26
N ARG A 146 11.19 -3.76 -14.02
CA ARG A 146 12.41 -4.45 -13.52
C ARG A 146 13.56 -4.41 -14.53
N TYR A 147 13.26 -4.13 -15.81
CA TYR A 147 14.24 -4.18 -16.88
C TYR A 147 14.64 -2.78 -17.33
N HIS A 148 15.95 -2.55 -17.38
CA HIS A 148 16.58 -1.36 -17.98
C HIS A 148 16.10 0.00 -17.43
N GLY A 149 15.52 0.03 -16.21
CA GLY A 149 15.00 1.28 -15.65
C GLY A 149 13.88 1.93 -16.45
N TYR A 150 13.17 1.16 -17.29
CA TYR A 150 12.07 1.68 -18.10
C TYR A 150 10.91 2.15 -17.23
N ARG A 151 10.46 3.37 -17.49
CA ARG A 151 9.33 4.00 -16.81
C ARG A 151 8.35 4.52 -17.83
N ALA A 152 7.06 4.28 -17.60
CA ALA A 152 6.03 4.73 -18.52
C ALA A 152 4.71 5.04 -17.83
N GLU A 153 4.01 6.04 -18.36
CA GLU A 153 2.60 6.29 -18.07
C GLU A 153 1.76 5.54 -19.10
N LYS A 154 0.88 4.68 -18.63
CA LYS A 154 0.02 3.85 -19.47
C LYS A 154 -1.45 4.10 -19.16
N ALA A 155 -2.26 4.18 -20.23
CA ALA A 155 -3.69 4.07 -20.10
C ALA A 155 -4.08 2.67 -19.63
N ASP A 156 -5.22 2.55 -19.01
CA ASP A 156 -5.74 1.26 -18.56
C ASP A 156 -6.34 0.48 -19.74
N PRO A 157 -5.85 -0.74 -19.99
CA PRO A 157 -6.42 -1.59 -21.04
C PRO A 157 -7.84 -2.08 -20.75
N PHE A 158 -8.28 -2.05 -19.49
CA PHE A 158 -9.62 -2.43 -19.05
C PHE A 158 -10.53 -1.24 -18.74
N ALA A 159 -10.13 -0.02 -19.14
CA ALA A 159 -10.97 1.16 -18.94
C ALA A 159 -12.27 1.07 -19.74
N PHE A 160 -13.39 1.31 -19.10
CA PHE A 160 -14.71 1.39 -19.76
C PHE A 160 -14.89 2.70 -20.57
N ARG A 161 -14.09 3.72 -20.25
CA ARG A 161 -14.10 5.01 -20.93
C ARG A 161 -12.70 5.60 -21.00
N ALA A 162 -12.41 6.29 -22.09
CA ALA A 162 -11.15 7.01 -22.30
C ALA A 162 -11.43 8.45 -22.75
N GLU A 163 -10.43 9.31 -22.59
CA GLU A 163 -10.46 10.66 -23.15
C GLU A 163 -10.39 10.60 -24.69
N LEU A 164 -10.90 11.67 -25.32
CA LEU A 164 -10.78 11.83 -26.77
C LEU A 164 -9.37 12.30 -27.15
N PRO A 165 -8.81 11.82 -28.26
CA PRO A 165 -7.53 12.30 -28.77
C PRO A 165 -7.51 13.84 -28.94
N PRO A 166 -6.38 14.51 -28.67
CA PRO A 166 -5.04 13.96 -28.43
C PRO A 166 -4.74 13.52 -27.00
N LYS A 167 -5.69 13.64 -26.09
CA LYS A 167 -5.59 13.15 -24.72
C LYS A 167 -5.58 11.62 -24.70
N SER A 168 -5.06 11.03 -23.62
CA SER A 168 -4.86 9.58 -23.55
C SER A 168 -5.07 9.00 -22.14
N ALA A 169 -5.77 9.70 -21.28
CA ALA A 169 -6.11 9.15 -19.96
C ALA A 169 -7.34 8.25 -20.05
N SER A 170 -7.36 7.26 -19.18
CA SER A 170 -8.56 6.47 -18.90
C SER A 170 -9.47 7.25 -17.96
N ILE A 171 -10.76 7.05 -18.03
CA ILE A 171 -11.76 7.71 -17.18
C ILE A 171 -12.42 6.68 -16.31
N ILE A 172 -12.46 6.91 -15.00
CA ILE A 172 -13.20 6.09 -14.04
C ILE A 172 -14.68 6.18 -14.44
N TRP A 173 -15.29 5.03 -14.69
CA TRP A 173 -16.67 4.99 -15.13
C TRP A 173 -17.47 3.96 -14.35
N ASP A 174 -18.70 4.33 -13.98
CA ASP A 174 -19.66 3.42 -13.36
C ASP A 174 -20.60 2.88 -14.44
N LEU A 175 -20.73 1.56 -14.51
CA LEU A 175 -21.60 0.88 -15.46
C LEU A 175 -23.04 0.71 -14.94
N ASN A 176 -23.34 1.19 -13.73
CA ASN A 176 -24.69 1.14 -13.18
C ASN A 176 -25.61 2.08 -13.96
N TYR A 177 -26.33 1.54 -14.91
CA TYR A 177 -27.34 2.23 -15.68
C TYR A 177 -28.71 1.62 -15.41
N ALA A 178 -29.63 2.44 -14.92
CA ALA A 178 -31.03 2.03 -14.78
C ALA A 178 -31.76 2.24 -16.12
N TRP A 179 -32.14 1.16 -16.76
CA TRP A 179 -32.93 1.20 -17.97
C TRP A 179 -34.37 1.68 -17.62
N GLY A 180 -34.80 2.79 -18.21
CA GLY A 180 -36.14 3.38 -17.99
C GLY A 180 -37.22 2.93 -18.96
N ASP A 181 -37.01 1.86 -19.68
CA ASP A 181 -37.87 1.37 -20.76
C ASP A 181 -38.94 0.34 -20.29
N SER A 182 -39.32 0.41 -19.01
CA SER A 182 -40.52 -0.31 -18.56
C SER A 182 -41.75 0.34 -19.17
N VAL A 183 -42.27 -0.29 -20.24
CA VAL A 183 -43.58 0.00 -20.85
C VAL A 183 -44.69 -0.60 -20.00
#